data_43908de9e75ca77b5c33f974ae6e5c36
#
_entry.id   43908de9e75ca77b5c33f974ae6e5c36
#
_cell.length_a   1.000
_cell.length_b   1.000
_cell.length_c   1.000
_cell.angle_alpha   90.00
_cell.angle_beta   90.00
_cell.angle_gamma   90.00
#
_symmetry.space_group_name_H-M   'P 1'
#
loop_
_entity.id
_entity.type
_entity.pdbx_description
1 polymer ?
#
loop_
_entity_poly.entity_id
_entity_poly.type
_entity_poly.pdbx_seq_one_letter_code
_entity_poly.pdbx_strand_id
1 'polypeptide(L)' 'MTEVLSPITGSVWKILVEVGSQVNDGDTIVILESMKMEIRVKSPHNGKVMELRVKEGDSILEDDIIAIIEQ' A
#
# COMPACT_ATOMS: atom_id res chain seq x y z
N MET A 1 0.61 15.24 3.87
CA MET A 1 0.19 13.94 3.33
C MET A 1 1.37 13.19 2.79
N THR A 2 1.37 11.90 2.95
CA THR A 2 2.49 11.05 2.52
C THR A 2 2.01 10.09 1.46
N GLU A 3 2.72 10.04 0.35
CA GLU A 3 2.48 9.04 -0.68
C GLU A 3 3.22 7.76 -0.31
N VAL A 4 2.52 6.65 -0.30
CA VAL A 4 3.13 5.34 -0.07
C VAL A 4 3.41 4.73 -1.44
N LEU A 5 4.67 4.53 -1.73
CA LEU A 5 5.12 4.06 -3.05
C LEU A 5 5.36 2.57 -3.04
N SER A 6 5.19 1.95 -4.20
CA SER A 6 5.47 0.53 -4.34
C SER A 6 7.00 0.31 -4.32
N PRO A 7 7.48 -0.60 -3.47
CA PRO A 7 8.91 -0.90 -3.41
C PRO A 7 9.38 -1.81 -4.56
N ILE A 8 8.45 -2.39 -5.30
CA ILE A 8 8.77 -3.37 -6.34
C ILE A 8 7.78 -3.27 -7.50
N THR A 9 8.15 -3.89 -8.62
CA THR A 9 7.23 -4.16 -9.71
C THR A 9 6.59 -5.53 -9.46
N GLY A 10 5.27 -5.59 -9.52
CA GLY A 10 4.54 -6.83 -9.25
C GLY A 10 3.04 -6.61 -9.34
N SER A 11 2.28 -7.39 -8.61
CA SER A 11 0.82 -7.26 -8.58
C SER A 11 0.30 -7.10 -7.16
N VAL A 12 -0.86 -6.45 -7.04
CA VAL A 12 -1.53 -6.27 -5.76
C VAL A 12 -2.29 -7.55 -5.44
N TRP A 13 -1.87 -8.24 -4.39
CA TRP A 13 -2.51 -9.49 -3.97
C TRP A 13 -3.64 -9.23 -2.98
N LYS A 14 -3.38 -8.43 -1.95
CA LYS A 14 -4.37 -8.12 -0.91
C LYS A 14 -4.29 -6.66 -0.53
N ILE A 15 -5.45 -6.06 -0.27
CA ILE A 15 -5.56 -4.73 0.32
C ILE A 15 -6.17 -4.92 1.69
N LEU A 16 -5.47 -4.49 2.74
CA LEU A 16 -5.85 -4.75 4.13
C LEU A 16 -6.51 -3.57 4.82
N VAL A 17 -6.62 -2.43 4.12
CA VAL A 17 -7.22 -1.21 4.68
C VAL A 17 -8.21 -0.62 3.69
N GLU A 18 -9.01 0.32 4.18
CA GLU A 18 -9.97 1.05 3.36
C GLU A 18 -9.70 2.55 3.47
N VAL A 19 -10.22 3.32 2.52
CA VAL A 19 -10.21 4.78 2.65
C VAL A 19 -10.94 5.13 3.93
N GLY A 20 -10.31 5.96 4.76
CA GLY A 20 -10.82 6.33 6.07
C GLY A 20 -10.28 5.50 7.22
N SER A 21 -9.59 4.39 6.94
CA SER A 21 -9.00 3.57 8.00
C SER A 21 -7.90 4.32 8.73
N GLN A 22 -7.82 4.12 10.04
CA GLN A 22 -6.70 4.57 10.85
C GLN A 22 -5.59 3.52 10.74
N VAL A 23 -4.37 3.97 10.56
CA VAL A 23 -3.20 3.09 10.51
C VAL A 23 -2.13 3.61 11.46
N ASN A 24 -1.35 2.68 11.98
CA ASN A 24 -0.19 2.99 12.81
C ASN A 24 1.09 2.74 12.01
N ASP A 25 2.16 3.41 12.40
CA ASP A 25 3.48 3.18 11.81
C ASP A 25 3.77 1.67 11.82
N GLY A 26 4.13 1.14 10.67
CA GLY A 26 4.44 -0.28 10.51
C GLY A 26 3.27 -1.19 10.19
N ASP A 27 2.04 -0.68 10.23
CA ASP A 27 0.87 -1.48 9.83
C ASP A 27 0.96 -1.82 8.34
N THR A 28 0.64 -3.06 7.99
CA THR A 28 0.61 -3.48 6.60
C THR A 28 -0.66 -2.95 5.93
N ILE A 29 -0.53 -2.20 4.87
CA ILE A 29 -1.66 -1.64 4.14
C ILE A 29 -2.03 -2.46 2.90
N VAL A 30 -1.06 -2.95 2.17
CA VAL A 30 -1.28 -3.88 1.05
C VAL A 30 -0.20 -4.95 1.06
N ILE A 31 -0.51 -6.08 0.42
CA ILE A 31 0.47 -7.14 0.19
C ILE A 31 0.61 -7.29 -1.33
N LEU A 32 1.85 -7.18 -1.80
CA LEU A 32 2.18 -7.35 -3.20
C LEU A 32 2.76 -8.73 -3.44
N GLU A 33 2.60 -9.23 -4.66
CA GLU A 33 3.22 -10.48 -5.07
C GLU A 33 4.16 -10.22 -6.24
N SER A 34 5.37 -10.75 -6.14
CA SER A 34 6.36 -10.67 -7.19
C SER A 34 7.22 -11.91 -7.12
N MET A 35 7.34 -12.64 -8.23
CA MET A 35 8.20 -13.82 -8.33
C MET A 35 7.92 -14.84 -7.21
N LYS A 36 6.64 -15.08 -6.91
CA LYS A 36 6.19 -16.02 -5.87
C LYS A 36 6.56 -15.58 -4.44
N MET A 37 6.90 -14.31 -4.26
CA MET A 37 7.19 -13.75 -2.96
C MET A 37 6.09 -12.76 -2.58
N GLU A 38 5.74 -12.73 -1.30
CA GLU A 38 4.81 -11.76 -0.75
C GLU A 38 5.60 -10.60 -0.14
N ILE A 39 5.28 -9.39 -0.58
CA ILE A 39 5.95 -8.18 -0.10
C ILE A 39 4.90 -7.32 0.60
N ARG A 40 5.11 -7.04 1.89
CA ARG A 40 4.19 -6.21 2.65
C ARG A 40 4.58 -4.74 2.53
N VAL A 41 3.61 -3.92 2.13
CA VAL A 41 3.81 -2.47 2.07
C VAL A 41 3.23 -1.90 3.35
N LYS A 42 4.06 -1.24 4.15
CA LYS A 42 3.69 -0.77 5.48
C LYS A 42 3.51 0.73 5.50
N SER A 43 2.65 1.20 6.41
CA SER A 43 2.49 2.63 6.62
C SER A 43 3.78 3.21 7.22
N PRO A 44 4.26 4.34 6.68
CA PRO A 44 5.49 4.97 7.18
C PRO A 44 5.29 5.74 8.48
N HIS A 45 4.06 5.98 8.88
CA HIS A 45 3.75 6.70 10.11
C HIS A 45 2.29 6.46 10.50
N ASN A 46 1.90 6.93 11.67
CA ASN A 46 0.51 6.91 12.10
C ASN A 46 -0.28 7.89 11.25
N GLY A 47 -1.52 7.57 10.93
CA GLY A 47 -2.36 8.46 10.16
C GLY A 47 -3.63 7.79 9.67
N LYS A 48 -4.24 8.43 8.68
CA LYS A 48 -5.50 7.98 8.10
C LYS A 48 -5.33 7.80 6.60
N VAL A 49 -5.88 6.72 6.08
CA VAL A 49 -5.84 6.44 4.65
C VAL A 49 -6.78 7.41 3.92
N MET A 50 -6.23 8.32 3.13
CA MET A 50 -7.00 9.30 2.38
C MET A 50 -7.39 8.78 1.00
N GLU A 51 -6.51 8.02 0.37
CA GLU A 51 -6.75 7.43 -0.95
C GLU A 51 -6.09 6.08 -1.05
N LEU A 52 -6.73 5.20 -1.82
CA LEU A 52 -6.12 3.97 -2.32
C LEU A 52 -6.07 4.10 -3.84
N ARG A 53 -4.88 4.03 -4.41
CA ARG A 53 -4.65 4.20 -5.84
C ARG A 53 -4.59 2.88 -6.59
N VAL A 54 -4.78 1.76 -5.90
CA VAL A 54 -4.68 0.42 -6.48
C VAL A 54 -5.87 -0.43 -6.05
N LYS A 55 -6.10 -1.51 -6.79
CA LYS A 55 -7.12 -2.51 -6.50
C LYS A 55 -6.46 -3.88 -6.48
N GLU A 56 -7.08 -4.84 -5.79
CA GLU A 56 -6.60 -6.21 -5.82
C GLU A 56 -6.60 -6.73 -7.26
N GLY A 57 -5.48 -7.33 -7.65
CA GLY A 57 -5.30 -7.83 -9.00
C GLY A 57 -4.57 -6.87 -9.94
N ASP A 58 -4.39 -5.61 -9.56
CA ASP A 58 -3.69 -4.65 -10.41
C ASP A 58 -2.22 -5.00 -10.55
N SER A 59 -1.69 -4.76 -11.74
CA SER A 59 -0.24 -4.75 -11.97
C SER A 59 0.31 -3.39 -11.61
N ILE A 60 1.42 -3.35 -10.90
CA ILE A 60 2.05 -2.10 -10.49
C ILE A 60 3.53 -2.11 -10.83
N LEU A 61 4.07 -0.91 -10.98
CA LEU A 61 5.49 -0.70 -11.22
C LEU A 61 6.13 -0.15 -9.93
N GLU A 62 7.42 -0.37 -9.80
CA GLU A 62 8.20 0.23 -8.71
C GLU A 62 7.96 1.74 -8.71
N ASP A 63 7.78 2.31 -7.52
CA ASP A 63 7.49 3.73 -7.27
C ASP A 63 6.09 4.20 -7.67
N ASP A 64 5.23 3.33 -8.16
CA ASP A 64 3.81 3.68 -8.33
C ASP A 64 3.20 4.02 -6.97
N ILE A 65 2.31 5.01 -6.95
CA ILE A 65 1.62 5.40 -5.72
C ILE A 65 0.58 4.35 -5.37
N ILE A 66 0.68 3.77 -4.19
CA ILE A 66 -0.27 2.77 -3.69
C ILE A 66 -1.38 3.45 -2.89
N ALA A 67 -1.02 4.35 -2.01
CA ALA A 67 -1.96 5.00 -1.10
C ALA A 67 -1.43 6.35 -0.67
N ILE A 68 -2.33 7.17 -0.15
CA ILE A 68 -1.98 8.46 0.45
C ILE A 68 -2.43 8.43 1.89
N ILE A 69 -1.53 8.72 2.81
CA ILE A 69 -1.77 8.71 4.24
C ILE A 69 -1.67 10.14 4.78
N GLU A 70 -2.70 10.56 5.53
CA GLU A 70 -2.70 11.85 6.21
C GLU A 70 -2.34 11.63 7.67
N GLN A 71 -1.42 12.45 8.17
CA GLN A 71 -1.09 12.42 9.60
C GLN A 71 -2.15 13.11 10.42
#